data_87e366c50a6dfe7d866a5e90dfdecf8d
#
_entry.id   87e366c50a6dfe7d866a5e90dfdecf8d
#
_cell.length_a   1.000
_cell.length_b   1.000
_cell.length_c   1.000
_cell.angle_alpha   90.00
_cell.angle_beta   90.00
_cell.angle_gamma   90.00
#
_symmetry.space_group_name_H-M   'P 1'
#
loop_
_entity.id
_entity.type
_entity.pdbx_description
1 polymer ?
#
loop_
_entity_poly.entity_id
_entity_poly.type
_entity_poly.pdbx_seq_one_letter_code
_entity_poly.pdbx_strand_id
1 'polypeptide(L)'
;MGNRNDTMPALENCFNEFESLISNLSESDWQTQSLCPDWDVKGVVTHLAGIENLLLNWVPQNADEWPPFPKMAEFESESESLSAMELLDRSITIVNDRRKELAELSDETWDLECMTPVGPGTYGRFMNIRIFDFWVHQRDMTLPLGIETNDSGAHAKIALDEVHGSLGYIVGKKIGLPEGMSIGFRLTGGIERNMFVNVDGRAQVVDEVDGPSVELVADSSSFIMLACGRVDPQSEIDAGRISWSGD
;
A
#
# COMPACT_ATOMS: atom_id res chain seq x y z
N MET A 1 -10.63 11.51 3.12
CA MET A 1 -11.30 11.38 1.79
C MET A 1 -10.23 11.54 0.73
N GLY A 2 -10.17 10.63 -0.26
CA GLY A 2 -9.21 10.74 -1.37
C GLY A 2 -9.60 11.92 -2.27
N ASN A 3 -8.93 13.05 -2.14
CA ASN A 3 -9.13 14.18 -3.06
C ASN A 3 -8.58 13.77 -4.44
N ARG A 4 -9.39 13.83 -5.47
CA ARG A 4 -9.02 13.45 -6.86
C ARG A 4 -7.75 14.14 -7.33
N ASN A 5 -7.58 15.43 -7.03
CA ASN A 5 -6.41 16.21 -7.45
C ASN A 5 -5.09 15.72 -6.84
N ASP A 6 -5.14 15.12 -5.65
CA ASP A 6 -3.95 14.56 -4.99
C ASP A 6 -3.77 13.08 -5.35
N THR A 7 -4.88 12.34 -5.46
CA THR A 7 -4.87 10.88 -5.70
C THR A 7 -4.46 10.53 -7.13
N MET A 8 -4.98 11.24 -8.14
CA MET A 8 -4.69 10.93 -9.54
C MET A 8 -3.20 11.03 -9.90
N PRO A 9 -2.47 12.10 -9.56
CA PRO A 9 -1.03 12.14 -9.84
C PRO A 9 -0.24 11.08 -9.07
N ALA A 10 -0.66 10.72 -7.85
CA ALA A 10 0.00 9.70 -7.05
C ALA A 10 -0.23 8.29 -7.64
N LEU A 11 -1.44 8.00 -8.12
CA LEU A 11 -1.74 6.73 -8.78
C LEU A 11 -1.02 6.63 -10.14
N GLU A 12 -0.93 7.72 -10.88
CA GLU A 12 -0.13 7.78 -12.11
C GLU A 12 1.35 7.47 -11.86
N ASN A 13 1.92 7.99 -10.76
CA ASN A 13 3.29 7.63 -10.37
C ASN A 13 3.41 6.12 -10.08
N CYS A 14 2.44 5.53 -9.36
CA CYS A 14 2.43 4.08 -9.12
C CYS A 14 2.39 3.28 -10.43
N PHE A 15 1.56 3.67 -11.38
CA PHE A 15 1.46 3.02 -12.68
C PHE A 15 2.78 3.13 -13.48
N ASN A 16 3.39 4.32 -13.51
CA ASN A 16 4.66 4.55 -14.21
C ASN A 16 5.80 3.73 -13.59
N GLU A 17 5.90 3.70 -12.27
CA GLU A 17 6.90 2.92 -11.55
C GLU A 17 6.69 1.41 -11.74
N PHE A 18 5.44 0.94 -11.71
CA PHE A 18 5.09 -0.45 -11.98
C PHE A 18 5.48 -0.86 -13.41
N GLU A 19 5.08 -0.10 -14.42
CA GLU A 19 5.43 -0.36 -15.81
C GLU A 19 6.95 -0.36 -16.04
N SER A 20 7.64 0.63 -15.46
CA SER A 20 9.10 0.70 -15.53
C SER A 20 9.76 -0.51 -14.90
N LEU A 21 9.28 -0.93 -13.72
CA LEU A 21 9.82 -2.10 -13.02
C LEU A 21 9.66 -3.35 -13.87
N ILE A 22 8.42 -3.70 -14.24
CA ILE A 22 8.14 -4.98 -14.92
C ILE A 22 8.76 -5.05 -16.34
N SER A 23 8.96 -3.90 -17.00
CA SER A 23 9.61 -3.83 -18.32
C SER A 23 11.12 -4.08 -18.28
N ASN A 24 11.75 -3.98 -17.10
CA ASN A 24 13.20 -4.14 -16.94
C ASN A 24 13.57 -5.45 -16.22
N LEU A 25 12.59 -6.29 -15.82
CA LEU A 25 12.85 -7.58 -15.19
C LEU A 25 13.42 -8.58 -16.19
N SER A 26 14.47 -9.30 -15.78
CA SER A 26 14.94 -10.48 -16.51
C SER A 26 13.99 -11.66 -16.31
N GLU A 27 14.10 -12.70 -17.15
CA GLU A 27 13.27 -13.92 -17.01
C GLU A 27 13.42 -14.57 -15.62
N SER A 28 14.62 -14.55 -15.03
CA SER A 28 14.86 -15.09 -13.69
C SER A 28 14.23 -14.24 -12.59
N ASP A 29 14.13 -12.91 -12.76
CA ASP A 29 13.56 -12.02 -11.77
C ASP A 29 12.06 -12.30 -11.56
N TRP A 30 11.34 -12.67 -12.62
CA TRP A 30 9.93 -13.04 -12.54
C TRP A 30 9.66 -14.25 -11.63
N GLN A 31 10.65 -15.13 -11.48
CA GLN A 31 10.57 -16.34 -10.65
C GLN A 31 11.17 -16.14 -9.26
N THR A 32 11.68 -14.95 -8.96
CA THR A 32 12.24 -14.65 -7.64
C THR A 32 11.12 -14.59 -6.60
N GLN A 33 11.34 -15.26 -5.44
CA GLN A 33 10.40 -15.18 -4.32
C GLN A 33 10.26 -13.73 -3.86
N SER A 34 9.04 -13.22 -3.85
CA SER A 34 8.71 -11.89 -3.32
C SER A 34 8.66 -11.90 -1.78
N LEU A 35 8.41 -10.76 -1.15
CA LEU A 35 8.14 -10.71 0.29
C LEU A 35 6.73 -11.23 0.65
N CYS A 36 5.87 -11.51 -0.33
CA CYS A 36 4.63 -12.22 -0.12
C CYS A 36 4.92 -13.74 -0.10
N PRO A 37 4.67 -14.46 1.02
CA PRO A 37 5.10 -15.86 1.16
C PRO A 37 4.58 -16.81 0.09
N ASP A 38 3.37 -16.55 -0.43
CA ASP A 38 2.69 -17.42 -1.39
C ASP A 38 2.92 -16.99 -2.85
N TRP A 39 3.66 -15.92 -3.11
CA TRP A 39 3.85 -15.36 -4.45
C TRP A 39 5.32 -15.11 -4.78
N ASP A 40 5.73 -15.51 -5.97
CA ASP A 40 6.90 -14.95 -6.63
C ASP A 40 6.59 -13.57 -7.22
N VAL A 41 7.56 -12.95 -7.89
CA VAL A 41 7.37 -11.65 -8.57
C VAL A 41 6.25 -11.73 -9.60
N LYS A 42 6.14 -12.84 -10.35
CA LYS A 42 5.04 -13.05 -11.30
C LYS A 42 3.68 -13.01 -10.61
N GLY A 43 3.55 -13.65 -9.45
CA GLY A 43 2.33 -13.65 -8.64
C GLY A 43 1.94 -12.24 -8.19
N VAL A 44 2.90 -11.42 -7.75
CA VAL A 44 2.66 -10.02 -7.36
C VAL A 44 2.20 -9.18 -8.56
N VAL A 45 2.84 -9.32 -9.72
CA VAL A 45 2.41 -8.64 -10.96
C VAL A 45 0.99 -9.07 -11.35
N THR A 46 0.69 -10.37 -11.27
CA THR A 46 -0.66 -10.91 -11.53
C THR A 46 -1.69 -10.27 -10.61
N HIS A 47 -1.38 -10.14 -9.32
CA HIS A 47 -2.27 -9.48 -8.35
C HIS A 47 -2.53 -8.02 -8.72
N LEU A 48 -1.48 -7.22 -8.92
CA LEU A 48 -1.63 -5.80 -9.22
C LEU A 48 -2.40 -5.55 -10.52
N ALA A 49 -2.02 -6.23 -11.60
CA ALA A 49 -2.71 -6.12 -12.88
C ALA A 49 -4.15 -6.65 -12.82
N GLY A 50 -4.36 -7.75 -12.08
CA GLY A 50 -5.68 -8.36 -11.91
C GLY A 50 -6.68 -7.45 -11.21
N ILE A 51 -6.26 -6.75 -10.15
CA ILE A 51 -7.12 -5.76 -9.50
C ILE A 51 -7.47 -4.61 -10.46
N GLU A 52 -6.51 -4.07 -11.21
CA GLU A 52 -6.84 -3.03 -12.20
C GLU A 52 -7.76 -3.56 -13.31
N ASN A 53 -7.57 -4.81 -13.76
CA ASN A 53 -8.44 -5.43 -14.75
C ASN A 53 -9.89 -5.59 -14.27
N LEU A 54 -10.10 -6.02 -13.03
CA LEU A 54 -11.46 -6.17 -12.50
C LEU A 54 -12.15 -4.83 -12.26
N LEU A 55 -11.40 -3.75 -12.12
CA LEU A 55 -11.91 -2.38 -11.94
C LEU A 55 -12.24 -1.70 -13.26
N LEU A 56 -11.81 -2.23 -14.42
CA LEU A 56 -12.19 -1.70 -15.72
C LEU A 56 -13.71 -1.74 -15.89
N ASN A 57 -14.29 -0.61 -16.25
CA ASN A 57 -15.73 -0.40 -16.42
C ASN A 57 -16.56 -0.64 -15.13
N TRP A 58 -15.93 -0.69 -13.96
CA TRP A 58 -16.65 -0.76 -12.70
C TRP A 58 -16.78 0.64 -12.08
N VAL A 59 -18.03 1.03 -11.87
CA VAL A 59 -18.41 2.22 -11.10
C VAL A 59 -19.47 1.78 -10.11
N PRO A 60 -19.32 2.05 -8.80
CA PRO A 60 -20.29 1.61 -7.79
C PRO A 60 -21.67 2.23 -8.05
N GLN A 61 -22.72 1.42 -7.89
CA GLN A 61 -24.11 1.84 -8.09
C GLN A 61 -24.82 2.14 -6.77
N ASN A 62 -24.24 1.73 -5.65
CA ASN A 62 -24.76 1.97 -4.29
C ASN A 62 -23.65 1.79 -3.23
N ALA A 63 -23.91 2.29 -2.02
CA ALA A 63 -22.94 2.31 -0.93
C ALA A 63 -22.54 0.91 -0.38
N ASP A 64 -23.35 -0.11 -0.60
CA ASP A 64 -23.07 -1.48 -0.15
C ASP A 64 -22.36 -2.32 -1.22
N GLU A 65 -22.12 -1.74 -2.41
CA GLU A 65 -21.50 -2.45 -3.51
C GLU A 65 -19.99 -2.63 -3.28
N TRP A 66 -19.55 -3.86 -3.45
CA TRP A 66 -18.13 -4.22 -3.42
C TRP A 66 -17.53 -4.16 -4.82
N PRO A 67 -16.24 -3.82 -4.93
CA PRO A 67 -15.50 -4.11 -6.16
C PRO A 67 -15.65 -5.57 -6.55
N PRO A 68 -15.66 -5.91 -7.85
CA PRO A 68 -15.94 -7.27 -8.32
C PRO A 68 -14.80 -8.26 -8.05
N PHE A 69 -14.31 -8.35 -6.82
CA PHE A 69 -13.21 -9.23 -6.39
C PHE A 69 -13.36 -10.70 -6.78
N PRO A 70 -14.57 -11.31 -6.85
CA PRO A 70 -14.70 -12.68 -7.34
C PRO A 70 -14.14 -12.94 -8.74
N LYS A 71 -14.00 -11.91 -9.59
CA LYS A 71 -13.38 -12.02 -10.91
C LYS A 71 -11.86 -12.20 -10.85
N MET A 72 -11.23 -11.98 -9.68
CA MET A 72 -9.79 -12.14 -9.51
C MET A 72 -9.33 -13.57 -9.78
N ALA A 73 -10.07 -14.56 -9.28
CA ALA A 73 -9.73 -15.97 -9.47
C ALA A 73 -9.69 -16.40 -10.96
N GLU A 74 -10.53 -15.81 -11.81
CA GLU A 74 -10.51 -16.04 -13.26
C GLU A 74 -9.22 -15.45 -13.88
N PHE A 75 -8.89 -14.22 -13.53
CA PHE A 75 -7.67 -13.56 -14.01
C PHE A 75 -6.40 -14.28 -13.56
N GLU A 76 -6.34 -14.73 -12.31
CA GLU A 76 -5.23 -15.54 -11.77
C GLU A 76 -5.05 -16.83 -12.55
N SER A 77 -6.13 -17.59 -12.74
CA SER A 77 -6.10 -18.85 -13.48
C SER A 77 -5.66 -18.68 -14.94
N GLU A 78 -6.13 -17.62 -15.62
CA GLU A 78 -5.67 -17.31 -16.97
C GLU A 78 -4.17 -16.95 -16.98
N SER A 79 -3.71 -16.20 -15.99
CA SER A 79 -2.33 -15.70 -15.89
C SER A 79 -1.32 -16.80 -15.54
N GLU A 80 -1.74 -17.90 -14.91
CA GLU A 80 -0.86 -19.05 -14.63
C GLU A 80 -0.17 -19.58 -15.90
N SER A 81 -0.91 -19.66 -17.00
CA SER A 81 -0.43 -20.20 -18.28
C SER A 81 0.40 -19.22 -19.12
N LEU A 82 0.40 -17.92 -18.77
CA LEU A 82 1.13 -16.90 -19.51
C LEU A 82 2.63 -16.95 -19.21
N SER A 83 3.43 -16.74 -20.24
CA SER A 83 4.85 -16.42 -20.08
C SER A 83 5.01 -15.04 -19.42
N ALA A 84 6.20 -14.74 -18.89
CA ALA A 84 6.53 -13.43 -18.32
C ALA A 84 6.25 -12.29 -19.32
N MET A 85 6.62 -12.46 -20.57
CA MET A 85 6.41 -11.44 -21.63
C MET A 85 4.92 -11.24 -21.94
N GLU A 86 4.13 -12.31 -22.01
CA GLU A 86 2.68 -12.20 -22.24
C GLU A 86 1.97 -11.52 -21.07
N LEU A 87 2.38 -11.81 -19.83
CA LEU A 87 1.83 -11.14 -18.65
C LEU A 87 2.26 -9.66 -18.60
N LEU A 88 3.51 -9.34 -18.97
CA LEU A 88 4.00 -7.97 -19.11
C LEU A 88 3.12 -7.17 -20.08
N ASP A 89 2.93 -7.67 -21.31
CA ASP A 89 2.15 -6.98 -22.34
C ASP A 89 0.69 -6.78 -21.89
N ARG A 90 0.12 -7.82 -21.27
CA ARG A 90 -1.24 -7.75 -20.71
C ARG A 90 -1.35 -6.72 -19.60
N SER A 91 -0.38 -6.67 -18.67
CA SER A 91 -0.36 -5.73 -17.54
C SER A 91 -0.24 -4.28 -18.01
N ILE A 92 0.64 -3.99 -18.98
CA ILE A 92 0.77 -2.66 -19.59
C ILE A 92 -0.53 -2.24 -20.27
N THR A 93 -1.18 -3.14 -20.99
CA THR A 93 -2.46 -2.86 -21.66
C THR A 93 -3.54 -2.47 -20.63
N ILE A 94 -3.68 -3.27 -19.56
CA ILE A 94 -4.66 -3.02 -18.49
C ILE A 94 -4.42 -1.67 -17.82
N VAL A 95 -3.18 -1.39 -17.43
CA VAL A 95 -2.84 -0.12 -16.76
C VAL A 95 -3.11 1.08 -17.68
N ASN A 96 -2.82 0.97 -18.98
CA ASN A 96 -3.11 2.02 -19.95
C ASN A 96 -4.61 2.25 -20.13
N ASP A 97 -5.42 1.21 -20.12
CA ASP A 97 -6.88 1.34 -20.21
C ASP A 97 -7.45 1.93 -18.92
N ARG A 98 -6.92 1.56 -17.75
CA ARG A 98 -7.27 2.21 -16.48
C ARG A 98 -6.93 3.70 -16.44
N ARG A 99 -5.78 4.12 -16.97
CA ARG A 99 -5.41 5.55 -17.10
C ARG A 99 -6.47 6.33 -17.88
N LYS A 100 -6.87 5.80 -19.03
CA LYS A 100 -7.90 6.44 -19.88
C LYS A 100 -9.21 6.56 -19.14
N GLU A 101 -9.68 5.46 -18.54
CA GLU A 101 -10.94 5.43 -17.80
C GLU A 101 -10.93 6.42 -16.64
N LEU A 102 -9.90 6.39 -15.78
CA LEU A 102 -9.78 7.28 -14.64
C LEU A 102 -9.72 8.76 -15.03
N ALA A 103 -9.10 9.09 -16.16
CA ALA A 103 -9.05 10.45 -16.68
C ALA A 103 -10.43 10.97 -17.10
N GLU A 104 -11.33 10.10 -17.53
CA GLU A 104 -12.70 10.42 -17.99
C GLU A 104 -13.73 10.47 -16.85
N LEU A 105 -13.41 9.96 -15.65
CA LEU A 105 -14.33 9.98 -14.53
C LEU A 105 -14.59 11.40 -14.04
N SER A 106 -15.86 11.70 -13.74
CA SER A 106 -16.25 12.96 -13.12
C SER A 106 -15.94 13.01 -11.62
N ASP A 107 -15.95 14.20 -11.04
CA ASP A 107 -15.78 14.36 -9.59
C ASP A 107 -16.94 13.70 -8.82
N GLU A 108 -18.16 13.74 -9.37
CA GLU A 108 -19.32 13.06 -8.79
C GLU A 108 -19.12 11.54 -8.73
N THR A 109 -18.52 10.94 -9.77
CA THR A 109 -18.18 9.51 -9.77
C THR A 109 -17.14 9.20 -8.72
N TRP A 110 -16.16 10.10 -8.53
CA TRP A 110 -15.12 9.94 -7.52
C TRP A 110 -15.67 9.90 -6.09
N ASP A 111 -16.76 10.62 -5.84
CA ASP A 111 -17.41 10.72 -4.53
C ASP A 111 -18.50 9.65 -4.30
N LEU A 112 -18.76 8.76 -5.27
CA LEU A 112 -19.74 7.68 -5.09
C LEU A 112 -19.34 6.76 -3.93
N GLU A 113 -20.28 6.52 -3.04
CA GLU A 113 -20.11 5.62 -1.92
C GLU A 113 -20.05 4.15 -2.37
N CYS A 114 -19.17 3.38 -1.75
CA CYS A 114 -19.01 1.94 -1.98
C CYS A 114 -18.37 1.26 -0.79
N MET A 115 -18.36 -0.06 -0.81
CA MET A 115 -17.53 -0.84 0.10
C MET A 115 -16.08 -0.88 -0.38
N THR A 116 -15.15 -0.82 0.58
CA THR A 116 -13.71 -0.94 0.35
C THR A 116 -13.12 -2.03 1.25
N PRO A 117 -11.90 -2.52 1.00
CA PRO A 117 -11.23 -3.49 1.88
C PRO A 117 -11.13 -3.08 3.36
N VAL A 118 -11.26 -1.79 3.65
CA VAL A 118 -11.20 -1.25 5.02
C VAL A 118 -12.57 -0.80 5.54
N GLY A 119 -13.66 -1.15 4.84
CA GLY A 119 -15.04 -0.82 5.22
C GLY A 119 -15.68 0.21 4.27
N PRO A 120 -16.82 0.81 4.66
CA PRO A 120 -17.52 1.80 3.84
C PRO A 120 -16.62 3.00 3.51
N GLY A 121 -16.68 3.47 2.27
CA GLY A 121 -15.91 4.61 1.79
C GLY A 121 -16.45 5.14 0.47
N THR A 122 -15.61 5.80 -0.32
CA THR A 122 -15.92 6.27 -1.66
C THR A 122 -15.02 5.59 -2.70
N TYR A 123 -15.39 5.71 -3.96
CA TYR A 123 -14.54 5.29 -5.08
C TYR A 123 -13.13 5.91 -4.96
N GLY A 124 -13.04 7.22 -4.71
CA GLY A 124 -11.77 7.91 -4.51
C GLY A 124 -10.99 7.41 -3.29
N ARG A 125 -11.68 7.05 -2.20
CA ARG A 125 -11.06 6.41 -1.03
C ARG A 125 -10.46 5.05 -1.42
N PHE A 126 -11.13 4.30 -2.26
CA PHE A 126 -10.62 3.02 -2.77
C PHE A 126 -9.37 3.23 -3.64
N MET A 127 -9.31 4.29 -4.44
CA MET A 127 -8.10 4.61 -5.22
C MET A 127 -6.87 4.92 -4.33
N ASN A 128 -7.05 5.51 -3.15
CA ASN A 128 -5.96 5.65 -2.17
C ASN A 128 -5.47 4.27 -1.65
N ILE A 129 -6.39 3.34 -1.42
CA ILE A 129 -6.03 1.97 -1.06
C ILE A 129 -5.26 1.30 -2.21
N ARG A 130 -5.60 1.57 -3.47
CA ARG A 130 -4.84 1.07 -4.62
C ARG A 130 -3.42 1.63 -4.67
N ILE A 131 -3.23 2.92 -4.35
CA ILE A 131 -1.90 3.51 -4.24
C ILE A 131 -1.07 2.81 -3.16
N PHE A 132 -1.65 2.56 -1.99
CA PHE A 132 -1.00 1.82 -0.91
C PHE A 132 -0.60 0.40 -1.37
N ASP A 133 -1.50 -0.29 -2.04
CA ASP A 133 -1.30 -1.64 -2.54
C ASP A 133 -0.15 -1.69 -3.58
N PHE A 134 -0.13 -0.79 -4.56
CA PHE A 134 0.98 -0.65 -5.50
C PHE A 134 2.29 -0.33 -4.80
N TRP A 135 2.28 0.60 -3.84
CA TRP A 135 3.48 1.02 -3.13
C TRP A 135 4.11 -0.12 -2.33
N VAL A 136 3.30 -0.89 -1.59
CA VAL A 136 3.78 -2.04 -0.80
C VAL A 136 4.25 -3.16 -1.71
N HIS A 137 3.44 -3.54 -2.69
CA HIS A 137 3.75 -4.66 -3.58
C HIS A 137 4.92 -4.37 -4.52
N GLN A 138 5.16 -3.13 -4.89
CA GLN A 138 6.40 -2.76 -5.58
C GLN A 138 7.61 -3.14 -4.72
N ARG A 139 7.58 -2.89 -3.42
CA ARG A 139 8.67 -3.23 -2.50
C ARG A 139 8.73 -4.73 -2.20
N ASP A 140 7.60 -5.41 -2.23
CA ASP A 140 7.56 -6.88 -2.17
C ASP A 140 8.36 -7.52 -3.31
N MET A 141 8.43 -6.88 -4.47
CA MET A 141 9.23 -7.32 -5.62
C MET A 141 10.66 -6.80 -5.57
N THR A 142 10.84 -5.51 -5.31
CA THR A 142 12.13 -4.82 -5.50
C THR A 142 13.14 -5.12 -4.39
N LEU A 143 12.71 -5.28 -3.12
CA LEU A 143 13.62 -5.56 -2.03
C LEU A 143 14.37 -6.90 -2.21
N PRO A 144 13.71 -8.04 -2.56
CA PRO A 144 14.42 -9.28 -2.85
C PRO A 144 15.32 -9.19 -4.07
N LEU A 145 15.01 -8.34 -5.04
CA LEU A 145 15.81 -8.13 -6.25
C LEU A 145 16.95 -7.13 -6.05
N GLY A 146 17.04 -6.45 -4.91
CA GLY A 146 18.02 -5.41 -4.66
C GLY A 146 17.85 -4.17 -5.54
N ILE A 147 16.63 -3.89 -5.99
CA ILE A 147 16.30 -2.72 -6.81
C ILE A 147 15.88 -1.57 -5.88
N GLU A 148 16.50 -0.41 -6.07
CA GLU A 148 16.15 0.81 -5.32
C GLU A 148 14.79 1.36 -5.75
N THR A 149 14.03 1.89 -4.81
CA THR A 149 12.71 2.50 -5.01
C THR A 149 12.70 3.97 -4.60
N ASN A 150 11.76 4.73 -5.14
CA ASN A 150 11.50 6.09 -4.66
C ASN A 150 10.56 6.04 -3.44
N ASP A 151 11.11 6.27 -2.26
CA ASP A 151 10.37 6.22 -0.98
C ASP A 151 9.77 7.57 -0.57
N SER A 152 9.70 8.54 -1.49
CA SER A 152 9.20 9.89 -1.26
C SER A 152 8.03 10.25 -2.17
N GLY A 153 7.48 11.45 -1.98
CA GLY A 153 6.42 11.97 -2.85
C GLY A 153 5.00 11.62 -2.41
N ALA A 154 4.03 11.94 -3.27
CA ALA A 154 2.61 11.85 -2.94
C ALA A 154 2.15 10.40 -2.69
N HIS A 155 2.60 9.44 -3.50
CA HIS A 155 2.23 8.02 -3.36
C HIS A 155 2.77 7.42 -2.05
N ALA A 156 4.02 7.72 -1.67
CA ALA A 156 4.59 7.30 -0.39
C ALA A 156 3.83 7.92 0.80
N LYS A 157 3.45 9.20 0.69
CA LYS A 157 2.64 9.87 1.70
C LYS A 157 1.28 9.22 1.87
N ILE A 158 0.58 8.88 0.78
CA ILE A 158 -0.71 8.21 0.81
C ILE A 158 -0.56 6.79 1.39
N ALA A 159 0.51 6.08 1.04
CA ALA A 159 0.80 4.77 1.64
C ALA A 159 1.01 4.87 3.16
N LEU A 160 1.72 5.89 3.63
CA LEU A 160 1.87 6.14 5.06
C LEU A 160 0.56 6.54 5.74
N ASP A 161 -0.33 7.28 5.04
CA ASP A 161 -1.65 7.67 5.57
C ASP A 161 -2.52 6.43 5.85
N GLU A 162 -2.43 5.36 5.04
CA GLU A 162 -3.12 4.09 5.28
C GLU A 162 -2.63 3.40 6.57
N VAL A 163 -1.31 3.36 6.78
CA VAL A 163 -0.74 2.82 8.02
C VAL A 163 -1.11 3.69 9.21
N HIS A 164 -1.04 5.02 9.07
CA HIS A 164 -1.41 5.97 10.12
C HIS A 164 -2.87 5.78 10.57
N GLY A 165 -3.80 5.61 9.63
CA GLY A 165 -5.21 5.32 9.94
C GLY A 165 -5.40 4.01 10.72
N SER A 166 -4.47 3.07 10.62
CA SER A 166 -4.50 1.76 11.28
C SER A 166 -3.72 1.71 12.60
N LEU A 167 -3.00 2.78 12.98
CA LEU A 167 -2.10 2.78 14.15
C LEU A 167 -2.81 2.45 15.47
N GLY A 168 -4.03 2.93 15.68
CA GLY A 168 -4.78 2.59 16.87
C GLY A 168 -5.00 1.07 17.01
N TYR A 169 -5.28 0.38 15.91
CA TYR A 169 -5.39 -1.08 15.89
C TYR A 169 -4.02 -1.74 16.09
N ILE A 170 -2.99 -1.28 15.38
CA ILE A 170 -1.63 -1.84 15.47
C ILE A 170 -1.13 -1.73 16.91
N VAL A 171 -1.17 -0.54 17.51
CA VAL A 171 -0.68 -0.30 18.87
C VAL A 171 -1.51 -1.04 19.90
N GLY A 172 -2.85 -1.02 19.78
CA GLY A 172 -3.73 -1.61 20.79
C GLY A 172 -3.85 -3.13 20.70
N LYS A 173 -3.78 -3.72 19.49
CA LYS A 173 -4.03 -5.16 19.30
C LYS A 173 -2.80 -5.97 18.91
N LYS A 174 -1.86 -5.38 18.19
CA LYS A 174 -0.66 -6.10 17.74
C LYS A 174 0.51 -5.89 18.70
N ILE A 175 0.75 -4.66 19.14
CA ILE A 175 1.79 -4.33 20.13
C ILE A 175 1.27 -4.60 21.54
N GLY A 176 0.01 -4.27 21.85
CA GLY A 176 -0.58 -4.44 23.16
C GLY A 176 -0.07 -3.42 24.18
N LEU A 177 0.13 -2.16 23.75
CA LEU A 177 0.59 -1.10 24.65
C LEU A 177 -0.36 -0.96 25.85
N PRO A 178 0.15 -0.95 27.10
CA PRO A 178 -0.68 -0.92 28.30
C PRO A 178 -1.54 0.34 28.46
N GLU A 179 -2.59 0.23 29.28
CA GLU A 179 -3.43 1.35 29.70
C GLU A 179 -2.60 2.47 30.32
N GLY A 180 -2.91 3.73 29.96
CA GLY A 180 -2.22 4.92 30.43
C GLY A 180 -0.87 5.20 29.77
N MET A 181 -0.41 4.33 28.86
CA MET A 181 0.82 4.55 28.11
C MET A 181 0.54 5.22 26.76
N SER A 182 1.57 5.84 26.22
CA SER A 182 1.55 6.48 24.92
C SER A 182 2.80 6.16 24.13
N ILE A 183 2.71 6.18 22.81
CA ILE A 183 3.85 6.01 21.90
C ILE A 183 3.87 7.12 20.86
N GLY A 184 5.06 7.69 20.64
CA GLY A 184 5.38 8.59 19.55
C GLY A 184 6.17 7.86 18.48
N PHE A 185 5.82 8.06 17.23
CA PHE A 185 6.56 7.60 16.07
C PHE A 185 7.18 8.80 15.36
N ARG A 186 8.50 8.87 15.32
CA ARG A 186 9.24 9.89 14.57
C ARG A 186 9.83 9.25 13.32
N LEU A 187 9.20 9.51 12.18
CA LEU A 187 9.65 8.99 10.91
C LEU A 187 10.63 9.92 10.22
N THR A 188 11.61 9.31 9.57
CA THR A 188 12.67 9.94 8.78
C THR A 188 12.73 9.33 7.38
N GLY A 189 13.68 9.74 6.56
CA GLY A 189 13.84 9.19 5.21
C GLY A 189 12.93 9.84 4.18
N GLY A 190 12.27 9.05 3.35
CA GLY A 190 11.46 9.54 2.24
C GLY A 190 10.27 10.42 2.65
N ILE A 191 9.67 10.13 3.80
CA ILE A 191 8.60 10.93 4.42
C ILE A 191 8.97 11.21 5.89
N GLU A 192 9.15 12.47 6.22
CA GLU A 192 9.31 12.91 7.61
C GLU A 192 7.94 13.18 8.24
N ARG A 193 7.63 12.51 9.36
CA ARG A 193 6.35 12.66 10.06
C ARG A 193 6.45 12.26 11.52
N ASN A 194 5.76 13.00 12.39
CA ASN A 194 5.47 12.56 13.76
C ASN A 194 4.02 12.05 13.82
N MET A 195 3.82 10.94 14.53
CA MET A 195 2.50 10.36 14.77
C MET A 195 2.45 9.87 16.21
N PHE A 196 1.29 9.96 16.85
CA PHE A 196 1.14 9.62 18.25
C PHE A 196 -0.08 8.73 18.49
N VAL A 197 0.07 7.80 19.41
CA VAL A 197 -1.03 6.97 19.90
C VAL A 197 -1.04 7.02 21.43
N ASN A 198 -2.21 7.26 22.01
CA ASN A 198 -2.45 7.18 23.44
C ASN A 198 -3.41 6.03 23.76
N VAL A 199 -3.22 5.37 24.91
CA VAL A 199 -4.10 4.31 25.39
C VAL A 199 -4.90 4.83 26.58
N ASP A 200 -6.18 5.10 26.34
CA ASP A 200 -7.18 5.49 27.33
C ASP A 200 -8.48 4.70 27.04
N GLY A 201 -8.71 3.60 27.74
CA GLY A 201 -9.73 2.61 27.45
C GLY A 201 -9.46 1.83 26.15
N ARG A 202 -8.91 2.49 25.14
CA ARG A 202 -8.43 1.89 23.87
C ARG A 202 -7.32 2.73 23.27
N ALA A 203 -6.48 2.10 22.45
CA ALA A 203 -5.47 2.82 21.70
C ALA A 203 -6.13 3.71 20.62
N GLN A 204 -5.78 4.99 20.60
CA GLN A 204 -6.30 6.00 19.68
C GLN A 204 -5.18 6.85 19.13
N VAL A 205 -5.23 7.12 17.83
CA VAL A 205 -4.37 8.14 17.21
C VAL A 205 -4.77 9.50 17.75
N VAL A 206 -3.79 10.29 18.14
CA VAL A 206 -3.94 11.66 18.64
C VAL A 206 -2.97 12.60 17.93
N ASP A 207 -3.26 13.88 17.93
CA ASP A 207 -2.42 14.86 17.21
C ASP A 207 -1.06 15.07 17.89
N GLU A 208 -1.01 15.02 19.21
CA GLU A 208 0.18 15.27 20.01
C GLU A 208 0.14 14.56 21.36
N VAL A 209 1.29 14.18 21.87
CA VAL A 209 1.51 13.69 23.24
C VAL A 209 2.76 14.36 23.79
N ASP A 210 2.63 15.03 24.94
CA ASP A 210 3.79 15.60 25.64
C ASP A 210 4.54 14.50 26.40
N GLY A 211 5.78 14.19 25.98
CA GLY A 211 6.62 13.17 26.60
C GLY A 211 6.02 11.76 26.50
N PRO A 212 5.92 11.16 25.31
CA PRO A 212 5.37 9.81 25.16
C PRO A 212 6.16 8.78 25.99
N SER A 213 5.44 7.75 26.50
CA SER A 213 6.07 6.67 27.29
C SER A 213 7.14 5.91 26.50
N VAL A 214 6.92 5.78 25.19
CA VAL A 214 7.85 5.19 24.23
C VAL A 214 7.99 6.14 23.03
N GLU A 215 9.19 6.37 22.57
CA GLU A 215 9.48 7.03 21.29
C GLU A 215 10.17 6.05 20.36
N LEU A 216 9.56 5.80 19.20
CA LEU A 216 10.12 4.98 18.12
C LEU A 216 10.57 5.90 16.98
N VAL A 217 11.82 5.74 16.56
CA VAL A 217 12.39 6.43 15.39
C VAL A 217 12.62 5.42 14.31
N ALA A 218 12.07 5.67 13.12
CA ALA A 218 12.19 4.75 12.00
C ALA A 218 12.35 5.48 10.66
N ASP A 219 13.04 4.84 9.71
CA ASP A 219 12.86 5.17 8.31
C ASP A 219 11.42 4.90 7.87
N SER A 220 10.83 5.81 7.07
CA SER A 220 9.40 5.75 6.73
C SER A 220 9.04 4.54 5.88
N SER A 221 9.92 4.12 4.97
CA SER A 221 9.71 2.91 4.16
C SER A 221 9.76 1.66 5.02
N SER A 222 10.81 1.52 5.85
CA SER A 222 10.95 0.44 6.83
C SER A 222 9.72 0.36 7.76
N PHE A 223 9.22 1.51 8.22
CA PHE A 223 8.05 1.55 9.08
C PHE A 223 6.78 1.00 8.40
N ILE A 224 6.51 1.41 7.15
CA ILE A 224 5.37 0.90 6.39
C ILE A 224 5.51 -0.61 6.15
N MET A 225 6.68 -1.07 5.72
CA MET A 225 6.94 -2.49 5.45
C MET A 225 6.84 -3.35 6.73
N LEU A 226 7.29 -2.81 7.86
CA LEU A 226 7.13 -3.47 9.17
C LEU A 226 5.65 -3.56 9.58
N ALA A 227 4.88 -2.48 9.41
CA ALA A 227 3.45 -2.46 9.72
C ALA A 227 2.66 -3.45 8.86
N CYS A 228 3.12 -3.71 7.63
CA CYS A 228 2.57 -4.72 6.72
C CYS A 228 3.09 -6.15 6.99
N GLY A 229 4.02 -6.33 7.96
CA GLY A 229 4.59 -7.64 8.28
C GLY A 229 5.53 -8.18 7.20
N ARG A 230 6.17 -7.31 6.42
CA ARG A 230 7.04 -7.67 5.28
C ARG A 230 8.51 -7.82 5.65
N VAL A 231 8.94 -7.19 6.72
CA VAL A 231 10.33 -7.18 7.15
C VAL A 231 10.45 -7.68 8.59
N ASP A 232 11.60 -8.26 8.90
CA ASP A 232 11.90 -8.70 10.26
C ASP A 232 12.32 -7.51 11.13
N PRO A 233 11.63 -7.26 12.27
CA PRO A 233 11.96 -6.14 13.14
C PRO A 233 13.42 -6.11 13.60
N GLN A 234 14.00 -7.28 13.92
CA GLN A 234 15.38 -7.34 14.40
C GLN A 234 16.36 -6.94 13.31
N SER A 235 16.12 -7.35 12.06
CA SER A 235 16.95 -6.95 10.92
C SER A 235 16.93 -5.44 10.70
N GLU A 236 15.78 -4.78 10.89
CA GLU A 236 15.64 -3.33 10.77
C GLU A 236 16.37 -2.59 11.89
N ILE A 237 16.34 -3.14 13.11
CA ILE A 237 17.07 -2.62 14.27
C ILE A 237 18.59 -2.77 14.06
N ASP A 238 19.06 -3.93 13.68
CA ASP A 238 20.48 -4.23 13.46
C ASP A 238 21.07 -3.36 12.34
N ALA A 239 20.25 -3.03 11.34
CA ALA A 239 20.60 -2.11 10.25
C ALA A 239 20.53 -0.62 10.65
N GLY A 240 20.05 -0.29 11.85
CA GLY A 240 19.93 1.09 12.33
C GLY A 240 18.77 1.87 11.70
N ARG A 241 17.85 1.21 11.01
CA ARG A 241 16.66 1.85 10.42
C ARG A 241 15.52 2.03 11.41
N ILE A 242 15.55 1.30 12.51
CA ILE A 242 14.60 1.44 13.63
C ILE A 242 15.38 1.53 14.94
N SER A 243 14.98 2.47 15.79
CA SER A 243 15.44 2.59 17.17
C SER A 243 14.31 3.08 18.07
N TRP A 244 14.43 2.86 19.38
CA TRP A 244 13.43 3.34 20.33
C TRP A 244 14.07 3.76 21.64
N SER A 245 13.31 4.52 22.43
CA SER A 245 13.61 4.90 23.80
C SER A 245 12.34 4.85 24.64
N GLY A 246 12.46 4.73 25.96
CA GLY A 246 11.37 4.55 26.90
C GLY A 246 11.20 3.09 27.33
N ASP A 247 10.16 2.83 28.12
CA ASP A 247 9.89 1.51 28.72
C ASP A 247 8.96 0.63 27.85
#